data_85a53434185fb00508b64fa20b64ca69
#
_entry.id   85a53434185fb00508b64fa20b64ca69
#
_cell.length_a   1.000
_cell.length_b   1.000
_cell.length_c   1.000
_cell.angle_alpha   90.00
_cell.angle_beta   90.00
_cell.angle_gamma   90.00
#
_symmetry.space_group_name_H-M   'P 1'
#
loop_
_entity.id
_entity.type
_entity.pdbx_description
1 polymer ?
#
loop_
_entity_poly.entity_id
_entity_poly.type
_entity_poly.pdbx_seq_one_letter_code
_entity_poly.pdbx_strand_id
1 'polypeptide(L)'
;MNRRGFTLIEILIVVVLLGLILGVVGPRLRTALVRQNVRSARDALVNMHSTARASAIQRGRYTALSIVGDTALVVAQHPVTAAFDTIVNPTSLRERFGVTVSASNNWLVFDPRGMSTTGGTTRIVVQRGPFQDAIEINPLGRVVR
;
A
#
# COMPACT_ATOMS: atom_id res chain seq x y z
N MET A 1 -24.37 15.36 -51.33
CA MET A 1 -23.71 14.73 -50.15
C MET A 1 -24.24 13.31 -50.04
N ASN A 2 -23.45 12.30 -50.46
CA ASN A 2 -23.85 10.87 -50.28
C ASN A 2 -23.69 10.46 -48.80
N ARG A 3 -24.79 10.35 -48.06
CA ARG A 3 -24.81 9.75 -46.71
C ARG A 3 -24.82 8.23 -46.91
N ARG A 4 -23.63 7.63 -46.86
CA ARG A 4 -23.53 6.17 -46.81
C ARG A 4 -23.87 5.74 -45.35
N GLY A 5 -24.99 5.05 -45.19
CA GLY A 5 -25.36 4.41 -43.94
C GLY A 5 -24.57 3.12 -43.74
N PHE A 6 -24.36 2.72 -42.49
CA PHE A 6 -23.78 1.40 -42.14
C PHE A 6 -24.73 0.28 -42.51
N THR A 7 -24.18 -0.82 -42.99
CA THR A 7 -24.98 -2.04 -43.24
C THR A 7 -25.18 -2.81 -41.92
N LEU A 8 -26.27 -3.56 -41.84
CA LEU A 8 -26.56 -4.39 -40.65
C LEU A 8 -25.46 -5.43 -40.38
N ILE A 9 -24.89 -5.99 -41.48
CA ILE A 9 -23.78 -6.95 -41.37
C ILE A 9 -22.50 -6.33 -40.83
N GLU A 10 -22.21 -5.08 -41.18
CA GLU A 10 -21.04 -4.37 -40.70
C GLU A 10 -21.08 -4.14 -39.17
N ILE A 11 -22.26 -3.76 -38.63
CA ILE A 11 -22.47 -3.63 -37.19
C ILE A 11 -22.36 -5.00 -36.49
N LEU A 12 -22.89 -6.05 -37.12
CA LEU A 12 -22.80 -7.40 -36.55
C LEU A 12 -21.34 -7.87 -36.45
N ILE A 13 -20.53 -7.65 -37.49
CA ILE A 13 -19.10 -7.99 -37.48
C ILE A 13 -18.37 -7.19 -36.39
N VAL A 14 -18.65 -5.89 -36.25
CA VAL A 14 -18.03 -5.04 -35.22
C VAL A 14 -18.36 -5.55 -33.82
N VAL A 15 -19.62 -5.91 -33.56
CA VAL A 15 -20.03 -6.42 -32.22
C VAL A 15 -19.34 -7.76 -31.91
N VAL A 16 -19.24 -8.66 -32.89
CA VAL A 16 -18.53 -9.94 -32.73
C VAL A 16 -17.05 -9.71 -32.42
N LEU A 17 -16.38 -8.83 -33.17
CA LEU A 17 -14.98 -8.50 -32.94
C LEU A 17 -14.74 -7.86 -31.57
N LEU A 18 -15.61 -6.92 -31.15
CA LEU A 18 -15.56 -6.34 -29.82
C LEU A 18 -15.73 -7.41 -28.71
N GLY A 19 -16.66 -8.32 -28.88
CA GLY A 19 -16.87 -9.44 -27.97
C GLY A 19 -15.61 -10.31 -27.80
N LEU A 20 -14.95 -10.65 -28.90
CA LEU A 20 -13.70 -11.42 -28.89
C LEU A 20 -12.56 -10.66 -28.17
N ILE A 21 -12.39 -9.37 -28.46
CA ILE A 21 -11.38 -8.52 -27.82
C ILE A 21 -11.63 -8.45 -26.31
N LEU A 22 -12.85 -8.14 -25.88
CA LEU A 22 -13.20 -8.03 -24.46
C LEU A 22 -13.03 -9.36 -23.72
N GLY A 23 -13.31 -10.49 -24.35
CA GLY A 23 -13.11 -11.82 -23.80
C GLY A 23 -11.65 -12.12 -23.46
N VAL A 24 -10.71 -11.63 -24.27
CA VAL A 24 -9.25 -11.84 -24.03
C VAL A 24 -8.66 -10.79 -23.09
N VAL A 25 -9.05 -9.53 -23.24
CA VAL A 25 -8.46 -8.40 -22.50
C VAL A 25 -8.97 -8.34 -21.05
N GLY A 26 -10.24 -8.67 -20.83
CA GLY A 26 -10.89 -8.54 -19.52
C GLY A 26 -10.15 -9.25 -18.37
N PRO A 27 -9.80 -10.55 -18.49
CA PRO A 27 -9.07 -11.26 -17.44
C PRO A 27 -7.68 -10.67 -17.17
N ARG A 28 -6.97 -10.24 -18.21
CA ARG A 28 -5.62 -9.65 -18.09
C ARG A 28 -5.66 -8.32 -17.34
N LEU A 29 -6.67 -7.51 -17.60
CA LEU A 29 -6.85 -6.22 -16.92
C LEU A 29 -7.11 -6.42 -15.43
N ARG A 30 -7.97 -7.36 -15.04
CA ARG A 30 -8.22 -7.69 -13.63
C ARG A 30 -6.93 -8.08 -12.90
N THR A 31 -6.12 -8.93 -13.51
CA THR A 31 -4.83 -9.34 -12.95
C THR A 31 -3.87 -8.17 -12.77
N ALA A 32 -3.80 -7.27 -13.76
CA ALA A 32 -2.98 -6.07 -13.69
C ALA A 32 -3.42 -5.14 -12.56
N LEU A 33 -4.73 -4.94 -12.38
CA LEU A 33 -5.30 -4.14 -11.29
C LEU A 33 -4.98 -4.72 -9.91
N VAL A 34 -5.06 -6.05 -9.74
CA VAL A 34 -4.71 -6.69 -8.46
C VAL A 34 -3.24 -6.46 -8.12
N ARG A 35 -2.33 -6.65 -9.08
CA ARG A 35 -0.90 -6.36 -8.90
C ARG A 35 -0.65 -4.89 -8.55
N GLN A 36 -1.35 -3.97 -9.24
CA GLN A 36 -1.23 -2.55 -8.96
C GLN A 36 -1.67 -2.21 -7.54
N ASN A 37 -2.76 -2.80 -7.04
CA ASN A 37 -3.23 -2.58 -5.68
C ASN A 37 -2.22 -3.04 -4.63
N VAL A 38 -1.56 -4.19 -4.84
CA VAL A 38 -0.50 -4.67 -3.94
C VAL A 38 0.67 -3.69 -3.90
N ARG A 39 1.13 -3.21 -5.06
CA ARG A 39 2.20 -2.20 -5.15
C ARG A 39 1.80 -0.89 -4.47
N SER A 40 0.59 -0.40 -4.73
CA SER A 40 0.09 0.84 -4.13
C SER A 40 -0.03 0.74 -2.61
N ALA A 41 -0.44 -0.41 -2.07
CA ALA A 41 -0.49 -0.64 -0.64
C ALA A 41 0.92 -0.69 -0.02
N ARG A 42 1.88 -1.34 -0.70
CA ARG A 42 3.29 -1.33 -0.31
C ARG A 42 3.85 0.09 -0.27
N ASP A 43 3.61 0.87 -1.31
CA ASP A 43 4.11 2.26 -1.40
C ASP A 43 3.46 3.16 -0.32
N ALA A 44 2.19 2.93 0.01
CA ALA A 44 1.52 3.60 1.12
C ALA A 44 2.20 3.29 2.46
N LEU A 45 2.57 2.04 2.72
CA LEU A 45 3.33 1.65 3.93
C LEU A 45 4.74 2.26 3.96
N VAL A 46 5.44 2.30 2.83
CA VAL A 46 6.76 2.97 2.73
C VAL A 46 6.63 4.46 3.04
N ASN A 47 5.57 5.11 2.56
CA ASN A 47 5.31 6.52 2.85
C ASN A 47 5.00 6.74 4.34
N MET A 48 4.17 5.89 4.96
CA MET A 48 3.90 5.94 6.41
C MET A 48 5.16 5.72 7.24
N HIS A 49 6.01 4.74 6.86
CA HIS A 49 7.31 4.51 7.47
C HIS A 49 8.20 5.77 7.38
N SER A 50 8.30 6.37 6.19
CA SER A 50 9.09 7.59 5.98
C SER A 50 8.56 8.76 6.80
N THR A 51 7.24 8.89 6.92
CA THR A 51 6.57 9.91 7.75
C THR A 51 6.85 9.68 9.22
N ALA A 52 6.77 8.44 9.72
CA ALA A 52 7.10 8.12 11.11
C ALA A 52 8.53 8.49 11.43
N ARG A 53 9.47 8.08 10.60
CA ARG A 53 10.89 8.37 10.76
C ARG A 53 11.19 9.87 10.71
N ALA A 54 10.66 10.58 9.71
CA ALA A 54 10.83 12.02 9.57
C ALA A 54 10.23 12.78 10.77
N SER A 55 9.06 12.36 11.25
CA SER A 55 8.41 12.95 12.41
C SER A 55 9.23 12.74 13.69
N ALA A 56 9.89 11.59 13.85
CA ALA A 56 10.79 11.34 14.98
C ALA A 56 11.93 12.36 15.03
N ILE A 57 12.57 12.59 13.87
CA ILE A 57 13.69 13.53 13.73
C ILE A 57 13.21 14.98 13.93
N GLN A 58 12.13 15.38 13.27
CA GLN A 58 11.62 16.75 13.31
C GLN A 58 11.10 17.17 14.68
N ARG A 59 10.46 16.24 15.39
CA ARG A 59 9.87 16.50 16.73
C ARG A 59 10.84 16.21 17.86
N GLY A 60 11.98 15.58 17.57
CA GLY A 60 12.93 15.15 18.60
C GLY A 60 12.34 14.16 19.61
N ARG A 61 11.41 13.27 19.17
CA ARG A 61 10.64 12.37 20.02
C ARG A 61 10.49 11.00 19.39
N TYR A 62 10.18 10.02 20.23
CA TYR A 62 9.84 8.70 19.73
C TYR A 62 8.54 8.74 18.92
N THR A 63 8.57 8.13 17.76
CA THR A 63 7.40 7.89 16.92
C THR A 63 7.31 6.41 16.60
N ALA A 64 6.11 5.94 16.28
CA ALA A 64 5.92 4.56 15.90
C ALA A 64 5.02 4.44 14.67
N LEU A 65 5.38 3.54 13.76
CA LEU A 65 4.47 2.97 12.78
C LEU A 65 3.84 1.74 13.42
N SER A 66 2.54 1.78 13.66
CA SER A 66 1.76 0.67 14.20
C SER A 66 0.95 0.01 13.08
N ILE A 67 0.96 -1.31 13.06
CA ILE A 67 0.19 -2.15 12.14
C ILE A 67 -0.67 -3.08 12.99
N VAL A 68 -1.98 -2.86 12.96
CA VAL A 68 -2.94 -3.69 13.70
C VAL A 68 -3.89 -4.32 12.68
N GLY A 69 -3.76 -5.62 12.46
CA GLY A 69 -4.43 -6.30 11.36
C GLY A 69 -4.03 -5.67 10.02
N ASP A 70 -5.02 -5.25 9.24
CA ASP A 70 -4.79 -4.60 7.92
C ASP A 70 -4.81 -3.06 8.00
N THR A 71 -4.71 -2.50 9.21
CA THR A 71 -4.74 -1.04 9.44
C THR A 71 -3.38 -0.56 9.90
N ALA A 72 -2.87 0.48 9.25
CA ALA A 72 -1.63 1.14 9.62
C ALA A 72 -1.90 2.56 10.12
N LEU A 73 -1.15 3.00 11.13
CA LEU A 73 -1.21 4.36 11.68
C LEU A 73 0.18 4.81 12.15
N VAL A 74 0.39 6.11 12.22
CA VAL A 74 1.62 6.70 12.75
C VAL A 74 1.29 7.53 13.99
N VAL A 75 2.01 7.26 15.06
CA VAL A 75 1.85 7.95 16.35
C VAL A 75 3.18 8.52 16.82
N ALA A 76 3.13 9.60 17.58
CA ALA A 76 4.30 10.16 18.28
C ALA A 76 4.04 10.22 19.77
N GLN A 77 5.10 10.08 20.56
CA GLN A 77 5.04 10.25 22.01
C GLN A 77 4.71 11.70 22.38
N HIS A 78 3.72 11.88 23.24
CA HIS A 78 3.38 13.20 23.77
C HIS A 78 4.51 13.75 24.66
N PRO A 79 4.81 15.07 24.64
CA PRO A 79 5.97 15.62 25.35
C PRO A 79 5.85 15.60 26.85
N VAL A 80 4.63 15.66 27.39
CA VAL A 80 4.35 15.81 28.82
C VAL A 80 3.71 14.58 29.42
N THR A 81 2.90 13.86 28.63
CA THR A 81 2.21 12.66 29.07
C THR A 81 2.85 11.43 28.37
N ALA A 82 2.79 10.26 28.97
CA ALA A 82 3.22 9.03 28.30
C ALA A 82 2.27 8.58 27.18
N ALA A 83 1.26 9.39 26.82
CA ALA A 83 0.30 9.14 25.76
C ALA A 83 0.94 9.26 24.37
N PHE A 84 0.26 8.74 23.36
CA PHE A 84 0.66 8.85 21.96
C PHE A 84 -0.33 9.73 21.20
N ASP A 85 0.20 10.70 20.47
CA ASP A 85 -0.57 11.55 19.55
C ASP A 85 -0.56 10.92 18.16
N THR A 86 -1.73 10.87 17.52
CA THR A 86 -1.84 10.37 16.15
C THR A 86 -1.31 11.41 15.16
N ILE A 87 -0.31 11.04 14.37
CA ILE A 87 0.25 11.87 13.27
C ILE A 87 -0.43 11.55 11.96
N VAL A 88 -0.59 10.26 11.66
CA VAL A 88 -1.31 9.77 10.48
C VAL A 88 -2.48 8.94 10.99
N ASN A 89 -3.67 9.33 10.59
CA ASN A 89 -4.90 8.63 10.97
C ASN A 89 -4.87 7.17 10.54
N PRO A 90 -5.51 6.27 11.32
CA PRO A 90 -5.65 4.87 10.96
C PRO A 90 -6.16 4.72 9.53
N THR A 91 -5.40 4.02 8.70
CA THR A 91 -5.72 3.76 7.31
C THR A 91 -5.87 2.25 7.10
N SER A 92 -7.06 1.81 6.80
CA SER A 92 -7.33 0.41 6.45
C SER A 92 -6.83 0.13 5.03
N LEU A 93 -5.77 -0.66 4.92
CA LEU A 93 -5.21 -1.09 3.63
C LEU A 93 -6.13 -2.10 2.94
N ARG A 94 -6.91 -2.85 3.73
CA ARG A 94 -7.93 -3.75 3.22
C ARG A 94 -9.03 -2.98 2.50
N GLU A 95 -9.59 -1.96 3.11
CA GLU A 95 -10.69 -1.18 2.49
C GLU A 95 -10.20 -0.40 1.27
N ARG A 96 -8.99 0.18 1.35
CA ARG A 96 -8.46 1.03 0.30
C ARG A 96 -7.92 0.27 -0.91
N PHE A 97 -7.24 -0.87 -0.69
CA PHE A 97 -6.54 -1.61 -1.74
C PHE A 97 -7.00 -3.07 -1.86
N GLY A 98 -7.83 -3.55 -0.93
CA GLY A 98 -8.29 -4.93 -0.88
C GLY A 98 -7.19 -5.94 -0.55
N VAL A 99 -6.16 -5.54 0.22
CA VAL A 99 -5.00 -6.36 0.59
C VAL A 99 -5.09 -6.80 2.04
N THR A 100 -4.38 -7.88 2.37
CA THR A 100 -4.06 -8.28 3.74
C THR A 100 -2.61 -7.93 4.04
N VAL A 101 -2.34 -7.58 5.29
CA VAL A 101 -1.01 -7.19 5.76
C VAL A 101 -0.59 -8.11 6.89
N SER A 102 0.65 -8.59 6.83
CA SER A 102 1.29 -9.29 7.94
C SER A 102 2.66 -8.68 8.22
N ALA A 103 2.96 -8.42 9.47
CA ALA A 103 4.24 -7.85 9.89
C ALA A 103 4.90 -8.75 10.92
N SER A 104 6.21 -8.93 10.83
CA SER A 104 6.98 -9.66 11.85
C SER A 104 7.02 -8.90 13.18
N ASN A 105 6.82 -7.59 13.14
CA ASN A 105 6.64 -6.73 14.29
C ASN A 105 5.57 -5.69 14.00
N ASN A 106 4.57 -5.61 14.87
CA ASN A 106 3.41 -4.71 14.70
C ASN A 106 3.70 -3.27 15.16
N TRP A 107 4.80 -3.05 15.88
CA TRP A 107 5.25 -1.74 16.34
C TRP A 107 6.67 -1.48 15.88
N LEU A 108 6.85 -0.58 14.95
CA LEU A 108 8.16 -0.12 14.50
C LEU A 108 8.41 1.27 15.10
N VAL A 109 9.23 1.31 16.14
CA VAL A 109 9.52 2.54 16.89
C VAL A 109 10.81 3.18 16.38
N PHE A 110 10.77 4.49 16.19
CA PHE A 110 11.91 5.33 15.81
C PHE A 110 12.30 6.25 16.96
N ASP A 111 13.60 6.34 17.22
CA ASP A 111 14.17 7.31 18.15
C ASP A 111 14.26 8.72 17.53
N PRO A 112 14.60 9.77 18.31
CA PRO A 112 14.76 11.13 17.79
C PRO A 112 15.83 11.29 16.71
N ARG A 113 16.72 10.30 16.52
CA ARG A 113 17.72 10.27 15.46
C ARG A 113 17.20 9.59 14.18
N GLY A 114 15.98 9.04 14.23
CA GLY A 114 15.37 8.30 13.14
C GLY A 114 15.90 6.89 12.98
N MET A 115 16.50 6.31 14.03
CA MET A 115 16.90 4.91 14.05
C MET A 115 15.78 4.07 14.64
N SER A 116 15.62 2.83 14.13
CA SER A 116 14.69 1.89 14.72
C SER A 116 15.21 1.41 16.07
N THR A 117 14.36 1.47 17.08
CA THR A 117 14.64 0.87 18.40
C THR A 117 14.12 -0.56 18.49
N THR A 118 13.43 -1.01 17.47
CA THR A 118 12.94 -2.37 17.33
C THR A 118 14.12 -3.26 16.91
N GLY A 119 14.52 -4.17 17.78
CA GLY A 119 15.66 -5.06 17.50
C GLY A 119 15.41 -5.94 16.26
N GLY A 120 16.42 -6.04 15.39
CA GLY A 120 16.38 -6.88 14.20
C GLY A 120 15.72 -6.23 12.99
N THR A 121 15.57 -7.03 11.92
CA THR A 121 14.91 -6.62 10.68
C THR A 121 13.40 -6.86 10.79
N THR A 122 12.61 -5.85 10.50
CA THR A 122 11.15 -5.97 10.42
C THR A 122 10.75 -6.22 8.97
N ARG A 123 10.02 -7.31 8.74
CA ARG A 123 9.44 -7.64 7.44
C ARG A 123 7.94 -7.44 7.47
N ILE A 124 7.43 -6.67 6.51
CA ILE A 124 6.01 -6.43 6.31
C ILE A 124 5.64 -6.98 4.94
N VAL A 125 4.69 -7.90 4.90
CA VAL A 125 4.18 -8.54 3.67
C VAL A 125 2.78 -8.02 3.40
N VAL A 126 2.57 -7.62 2.16
CA VAL A 126 1.27 -7.18 1.62
C VAL A 126 0.83 -8.19 0.59
N GLN A 127 -0.38 -8.74 0.71
CA GLN A 127 -0.86 -9.80 -0.16
C GLN A 127 -2.30 -9.56 -0.64
N ARG A 128 -2.56 -9.93 -1.90
CA ARG A 128 -3.91 -10.03 -2.45
C ARG A 128 -4.01 -11.19 -3.44
N GLY A 129 -4.73 -12.24 -3.05
CA GLY A 129 -4.80 -13.48 -3.83
C GLY A 129 -3.40 -14.08 -4.05
N PRO A 130 -2.99 -14.39 -5.29
CA PRO A 130 -1.69 -14.96 -5.59
C PRO A 130 -0.53 -13.95 -5.61
N PHE A 131 -0.83 -12.65 -5.48
CA PHE A 131 0.18 -11.60 -5.54
C PHE A 131 0.55 -11.13 -4.16
N GLN A 132 1.86 -11.05 -3.92
CA GLN A 132 2.43 -10.51 -2.69
C GLN A 132 3.62 -9.61 -3.00
N ASP A 133 3.87 -8.66 -2.11
CA ASP A 133 5.08 -7.84 -2.08
C ASP A 133 5.51 -7.66 -0.63
N ALA A 134 6.79 -7.40 -0.40
CA ALA A 134 7.33 -7.29 0.95
C ALA A 134 8.20 -6.04 1.09
N ILE A 135 8.21 -5.48 2.29
CA ILE A 135 9.09 -4.41 2.71
C ILE A 135 9.95 -4.96 3.84
N GLU A 136 11.25 -4.79 3.74
CA GLU A 136 12.18 -5.11 4.82
C GLU A 136 12.77 -3.81 5.38
N ILE A 137 12.74 -3.67 6.69
CA ILE A 137 13.25 -2.51 7.40
C ILE A 137 14.35 -2.99 8.31
N ASN A 138 15.56 -2.53 8.06
CA ASN A 138 16.73 -2.91 8.85
C ASN A 138 16.75 -2.24 10.25
N PRO A 139 17.64 -2.65 11.17
CA PRO A 139 17.75 -2.06 12.50
C PRO A 139 18.08 -0.57 12.50
N LEU A 140 18.64 -0.03 11.42
CA LEU A 140 18.91 1.41 11.26
C LEU A 140 17.67 2.20 10.83
N GLY A 141 16.50 1.55 10.71
CA GLY A 141 15.27 2.17 10.27
C GLY A 141 15.26 2.52 8.78
N ARG A 142 16.02 1.81 7.94
CA ARG A 142 16.01 2.00 6.48
C ARG A 142 15.25 0.87 5.81
N VAL A 143 14.45 1.22 4.80
CA VAL A 143 13.83 0.23 3.91
C VAL A 143 14.94 -0.38 3.05
N VAL A 144 15.05 -1.70 3.12
CA VAL A 144 15.93 -2.52 2.28
C VAL A 144 15.04 -3.28 1.31
N ARG A 145 15.38 -3.33 0.06
CA ARG A 145 14.66 -4.11 -0.95
C ARG A 145 15.17 -5.53 -0.97
#